data_70a2c72095314b29561ab4341ea21129
#
_entry.id   70a2c72095314b29561ab4341ea21129
#
_cell.length_a   1.000
_cell.length_b   1.000
_cell.length_c   1.000
_cell.angle_alpha   90.00
_cell.angle_beta   90.00
_cell.angle_gamma   90.00
#
_symmetry.space_group_name_H-M   'P 1'
#
loop_
_entity.id
_entity.type
_entity.pdbx_description
1 polymer ?
#
loop_
_entity_poly.entity_id
_entity_poly.type
_entity_poly.pdbx_seq_one_letter_code
_entity_poly.pdbx_strand_id
1 'polypeptide(L)'
;TLNGQVGVLAAMADGKALPGALGQSVPIASQVTALYNINSSYAQFLLSALLPAVWQILVVLYGLNALARTDRLGLDWTTRGVWFGLWRTLLPHVLIGWGWGLAWSLLLFKGLGYPMQGSWLVLTLGLGLASAACVSMGAFFYGVIRDPARALSLAGAYTAPGFAFMGVTFPVSAMGDVAQFWRSLLPISHYVELQIGQTNYGQPLTAALPQFGALLLFLLPLLLVVRRYQPQAHAARQLATKEPES
;
A
#
# COMPACT_ATOMS: atom_id res chain seq x y z
N THR A 1 -15.66 -42.67 -2.24
CA THR A 1 -16.25 -42.47 -0.89
C THR A 1 -17.38 -43.47 -0.70
N LEU A 2 -17.59 -43.98 0.52
CA LEU A 2 -18.64 -45.02 0.86
C LEU A 2 -20.03 -44.59 0.36
N ASN A 3 -20.40 -43.31 0.46
CA ASN A 3 -21.69 -42.79 -0.01
C ASN A 3 -21.86 -42.86 -1.53
N GLY A 4 -20.80 -42.71 -2.32
CA GLY A 4 -20.86 -42.87 -3.77
C GLY A 4 -21.08 -44.33 -4.19
N GLN A 5 -20.44 -45.26 -3.49
CA GLN A 5 -20.59 -46.68 -3.76
C GLN A 5 -22.01 -47.20 -3.42
N VAL A 6 -22.58 -46.76 -2.30
CA VAL A 6 -23.96 -47.06 -1.91
C VAL A 6 -24.95 -46.48 -2.92
N GLY A 7 -24.72 -45.25 -3.42
CA GLY A 7 -25.56 -44.62 -4.44
C GLY A 7 -25.54 -45.36 -5.78
N VAL A 8 -24.37 -45.86 -6.21
CA VAL A 8 -24.25 -46.72 -7.42
C VAL A 8 -25.02 -48.04 -7.28
N LEU A 9 -24.85 -48.71 -6.14
CA LEU A 9 -25.53 -49.98 -5.86
C LEU A 9 -27.05 -49.79 -5.80
N ALA A 10 -27.54 -48.73 -5.19
CA ALA A 10 -28.97 -48.41 -5.15
C ALA A 10 -29.52 -48.14 -6.56
N ALA A 11 -28.83 -47.36 -7.39
CA ALA A 11 -29.25 -47.05 -8.76
C ALA A 11 -29.22 -48.30 -9.68
N MET A 12 -28.30 -49.22 -9.44
CA MET A 12 -28.28 -50.52 -10.14
C MET A 12 -29.41 -51.46 -9.69
N ALA A 13 -29.78 -51.42 -8.43
CA ALA A 13 -30.94 -52.15 -7.91
C ALA A 13 -32.26 -51.71 -8.55
N ASP A 14 -32.34 -50.43 -8.96
CA ASP A 14 -33.46 -49.82 -9.71
C ASP A 14 -33.42 -50.11 -11.22
N GLY A 15 -32.56 -51.05 -11.68
CA GLY A 15 -32.49 -51.50 -13.07
C GLY A 15 -31.76 -50.59 -14.05
N LYS A 16 -30.97 -49.64 -13.57
CA LYS A 16 -30.16 -48.77 -14.43
C LYS A 16 -28.84 -49.43 -14.83
N ALA A 17 -28.47 -49.26 -16.10
CA ALA A 17 -27.14 -49.69 -16.57
C ALA A 17 -26.02 -48.94 -15.86
N LEU A 18 -24.88 -49.58 -15.67
CA LEU A 18 -23.70 -49.03 -14.93
C LEU A 18 -23.32 -47.59 -15.30
N PRO A 19 -23.29 -47.16 -16.60
CA PRO A 19 -22.98 -45.77 -16.95
C PRO A 19 -24.00 -44.77 -16.43
N GLY A 20 -25.29 -45.10 -16.40
CA GLY A 20 -26.37 -44.25 -15.88
C GLY A 20 -26.38 -44.17 -14.36
N ALA A 21 -26.03 -45.28 -13.67
CA ALA A 21 -25.90 -45.32 -12.22
C ALA A 21 -24.67 -44.50 -11.73
N LEU A 22 -23.55 -44.54 -12.46
CA LEU A 22 -22.37 -43.76 -12.19
C LEU A 22 -22.63 -42.25 -12.41
N GLY A 23 -23.36 -41.88 -13.46
CA GLY A 23 -23.69 -40.47 -13.74
C GLY A 23 -24.57 -39.80 -12.69
N GLN A 24 -25.40 -40.58 -11.96
CA GLN A 24 -26.28 -40.05 -10.90
C GLN A 24 -25.66 -40.11 -9.50
N SER A 25 -24.71 -40.98 -9.27
CA SER A 25 -24.14 -41.25 -7.94
C SER A 25 -22.75 -40.60 -7.74
N VAL A 26 -22.12 -40.16 -8.83
CA VAL A 26 -20.89 -39.37 -8.69
C VAL A 26 -21.29 -37.93 -8.30
N PRO A 27 -21.08 -37.52 -7.06
CA PRO A 27 -21.25 -36.09 -6.74
C PRO A 27 -20.36 -35.32 -7.69
N ILE A 28 -20.87 -34.20 -8.24
CA ILE A 28 -20.06 -33.27 -9.02
C ILE A 28 -18.84 -32.98 -8.16
N ALA A 29 -17.71 -33.57 -8.47
CA ALA A 29 -16.47 -33.28 -7.80
C ALA A 29 -16.09 -31.87 -8.25
N SER A 30 -16.44 -30.86 -7.46
CA SER A 30 -15.94 -29.52 -7.69
C SER A 30 -14.44 -29.58 -7.55
N GLN A 31 -13.74 -29.59 -8.67
CA GLN A 31 -12.29 -29.50 -8.69
C GLN A 31 -11.95 -28.04 -8.42
N VAL A 32 -11.74 -27.72 -7.15
CA VAL A 32 -11.23 -26.40 -6.75
C VAL A 32 -9.73 -26.40 -7.01
N THR A 33 -9.35 -25.88 -8.17
CA THR A 33 -7.94 -25.64 -8.48
C THR A 33 -7.58 -24.26 -7.97
N ALA A 34 -6.69 -24.16 -7.00
CA ALA A 34 -6.14 -22.89 -6.55
C ALA A 34 -5.31 -22.30 -7.70
N LEU A 35 -5.78 -21.18 -8.28
CA LEU A 35 -5.06 -20.49 -9.36
C LEU A 35 -3.81 -19.76 -8.84
N TYR A 36 -3.84 -19.37 -7.58
CA TYR A 36 -2.77 -18.64 -6.90
C TYR A 36 -2.49 -19.29 -5.56
N ASN A 37 -1.24 -19.24 -5.11
CA ASN A 37 -0.78 -19.90 -3.88
C ASN A 37 -1.14 -21.38 -3.87
N ILE A 38 -0.76 -22.10 -4.92
CA ILE A 38 -1.09 -23.54 -5.17
C ILE A 38 -0.73 -24.41 -3.98
N ASN A 39 0.33 -24.08 -3.26
CA ASN A 39 0.80 -24.81 -2.08
C ASN A 39 0.08 -24.39 -0.80
N SER A 40 -0.94 -23.51 -0.86
CA SER A 40 -1.64 -22.94 0.30
C SER A 40 -0.65 -22.40 1.36
N SER A 41 0.44 -21.78 0.92
CA SER A 41 1.49 -21.27 1.78
C SER A 41 1.00 -20.07 2.58
N TYR A 42 0.81 -20.25 3.88
CA TYR A 42 0.44 -19.16 4.78
C TYR A 42 1.54 -18.08 4.83
N ALA A 43 2.80 -18.48 4.69
CA ALA A 43 3.93 -17.54 4.64
C ALA A 43 3.84 -16.61 3.41
N GLN A 44 3.52 -17.13 2.23
CA GLN A 44 3.33 -16.32 1.02
C GLN A 44 2.21 -15.29 1.21
N PHE A 45 1.07 -15.71 1.74
CA PHE A 45 -0.07 -14.83 2.03
C PHE A 45 0.31 -13.75 3.05
N LEU A 46 0.87 -14.15 4.19
CA LEU A 46 1.18 -13.26 5.29
C LEU A 46 2.28 -12.25 4.94
N LEU A 47 3.39 -12.69 4.34
CA LEU A 47 4.51 -11.82 4.02
C LEU A 47 4.17 -10.81 2.92
N SER A 48 3.36 -11.21 1.93
CA SER A 48 2.91 -10.29 0.87
C SER A 48 2.07 -9.14 1.40
N ALA A 49 1.41 -9.33 2.55
CA ALA A 49 0.60 -8.32 3.21
C ALA A 49 1.35 -7.57 4.32
N LEU A 50 2.06 -8.30 5.17
CA LEU A 50 2.71 -7.74 6.36
C LEU A 50 3.86 -6.79 5.99
N LEU A 51 4.69 -7.16 5.00
CA LEU A 51 5.83 -6.33 4.63
C LEU A 51 5.42 -4.94 4.11
N PRO A 52 4.47 -4.81 3.16
CA PRO A 52 3.95 -3.50 2.79
C PRO A 52 3.33 -2.73 3.96
N ALA A 53 2.59 -3.39 4.85
CA ALA A 53 1.94 -2.75 5.99
C ALA A 53 2.94 -2.16 6.98
N VAL A 54 3.99 -2.90 7.34
CA VAL A 54 5.07 -2.41 8.22
C VAL A 54 5.89 -1.34 7.51
N TRP A 55 6.20 -1.55 6.22
CA TRP A 55 6.92 -0.60 5.40
C TRP A 55 6.23 0.77 5.34
N GLN A 56 4.90 0.83 5.12
CA GLN A 56 4.18 2.11 5.09
C GLN A 56 4.35 2.88 6.40
N ILE A 57 4.28 2.19 7.57
CA ILE A 57 4.44 2.84 8.87
C ILE A 57 5.81 3.56 8.92
N LEU A 58 6.88 2.84 8.58
CA LEU A 58 8.23 3.39 8.57
C LEU A 58 8.36 4.57 7.60
N VAL A 59 7.77 4.47 6.40
CA VAL A 59 7.87 5.51 5.37
C VAL A 59 7.07 6.77 5.75
N VAL A 60 5.90 6.62 6.40
CA VAL A 60 5.16 7.76 6.97
C VAL A 60 6.00 8.45 8.06
N LEU A 61 6.66 7.68 8.92
CA LEU A 61 7.56 8.22 9.94
C LEU A 61 8.78 8.93 9.34
N TYR A 62 9.29 8.49 8.19
CA TYR A 62 10.36 9.20 7.48
C TYR A 62 9.92 10.61 7.09
N GLY A 63 8.74 10.77 6.48
CA GLY A 63 8.20 12.06 6.09
C GLY A 63 7.98 13.01 7.28
N LEU A 64 7.41 12.47 8.38
CA LEU A 64 7.20 13.21 9.62
C LEU A 64 8.53 13.70 10.21
N ASN A 65 9.48 12.78 10.39
CA ASN A 65 10.78 13.11 10.99
C ASN A 65 11.63 14.02 10.10
N ALA A 66 11.47 13.97 8.79
CA ALA A 66 12.17 14.85 7.85
C ALA A 66 11.87 16.33 8.15
N LEU A 67 10.60 16.70 8.26
CA LEU A 67 10.20 18.07 8.60
C LEU A 67 10.48 18.42 10.06
N ALA A 68 10.20 17.50 10.99
CA ALA A 68 10.46 17.72 12.41
C ALA A 68 11.96 17.98 12.70
N ARG A 69 12.84 17.32 11.96
CA ARG A 69 14.29 17.53 12.07
C ARG A 69 14.70 18.90 11.55
N THR A 70 14.19 19.31 10.39
CA THR A 70 14.53 20.62 9.82
C THR A 70 14.10 21.76 10.72
N ASP A 71 12.90 21.68 11.30
CA ASP A 71 12.40 22.67 12.25
C ASP A 71 13.24 22.70 13.55
N ARG A 72 13.59 21.53 14.10
CA ARG A 72 14.43 21.43 15.31
C ARG A 72 15.85 21.98 15.13
N LEU A 73 16.42 21.80 13.94
CA LEU A 73 17.76 22.29 13.64
C LEU A 73 17.77 23.78 13.22
N GLY A 74 16.61 24.43 13.17
CA GLY A 74 16.49 25.83 12.72
C GLY A 74 16.96 26.03 11.28
N LEU A 75 16.92 24.96 10.45
CA LEU A 75 17.39 25.07 9.08
C LEU A 75 16.40 25.89 8.26
N ASP A 76 16.90 26.98 7.68
CA ASP A 76 16.11 27.79 6.76
C ASP A 76 16.02 27.12 5.40
N TRP A 77 15.09 26.17 5.33
CA TRP A 77 14.80 25.44 4.10
C TRP A 77 13.81 26.17 3.17
N THR A 78 13.30 27.33 3.63
CA THR A 78 12.29 28.11 2.90
C THR A 78 12.84 29.29 2.11
N THR A 79 14.11 29.69 2.29
CA THR A 79 14.75 30.84 1.61
C THR A 79 14.66 30.80 0.09
N ARG A 80 14.89 29.62 -0.51
CA ARG A 80 14.78 29.41 -1.97
C ARG A 80 13.37 29.12 -2.44
N GLY A 81 12.37 29.20 -1.56
CA GLY A 81 10.98 28.88 -1.79
C GLY A 81 10.56 27.58 -1.13
N VAL A 82 9.36 27.58 -0.56
CA VAL A 82 8.82 26.46 0.24
C VAL A 82 8.78 25.16 -0.55
N TRP A 83 8.40 25.20 -1.82
CA TRP A 83 8.37 24.02 -2.68
C TRP A 83 9.74 23.39 -2.87
N PHE A 84 10.75 24.20 -3.16
CA PHE A 84 12.12 23.70 -3.32
C PHE A 84 12.65 23.09 -2.03
N GLY A 85 12.37 23.76 -0.90
CA GLY A 85 12.73 23.24 0.42
C GLY A 85 12.07 21.91 0.74
N LEU A 86 10.76 21.77 0.47
CA LEU A 86 10.05 20.51 0.65
C LEU A 86 10.65 19.40 -0.22
N TRP A 87 10.86 19.66 -1.50
CA TRP A 87 11.48 18.69 -2.40
C TRP A 87 12.84 18.20 -1.88
N ARG A 88 13.70 19.15 -1.52
CA ARG A 88 15.03 18.85 -0.99
C ARG A 88 14.96 18.02 0.30
N THR A 89 13.99 18.30 1.15
CA THR A 89 13.82 17.62 2.45
C THR A 89 13.18 16.25 2.28
N LEU A 90 12.14 16.11 1.46
CA LEU A 90 11.35 14.89 1.38
C LEU A 90 11.88 13.86 0.38
N LEU A 91 12.47 14.31 -0.74
CA LEU A 91 12.93 13.40 -1.81
C LEU A 91 13.91 12.32 -1.33
N PRO A 92 14.93 12.61 -0.51
CA PRO A 92 15.81 11.56 0.01
C PRO A 92 15.05 10.47 0.77
N HIS A 93 14.02 10.85 1.53
CA HIS A 93 13.21 9.91 2.31
C HIS A 93 12.27 9.09 1.42
N VAL A 94 11.76 9.68 0.33
CA VAL A 94 11.02 8.94 -0.72
C VAL A 94 11.93 7.90 -1.37
N LEU A 95 13.15 8.26 -1.74
CA LEU A 95 14.11 7.34 -2.36
C LEU A 95 14.54 6.22 -1.42
N ILE A 96 14.75 6.50 -0.14
CA ILE A 96 15.03 5.49 0.88
C ILE A 96 13.85 4.55 1.04
N GLY A 97 12.63 5.07 1.18
CA GLY A 97 11.42 4.26 1.28
C GLY A 97 11.22 3.38 0.04
N TRP A 98 11.40 3.94 -1.15
CA TRP A 98 11.35 3.20 -2.40
C TRP A 98 12.41 2.10 -2.48
N GLY A 99 13.66 2.40 -2.12
CA GLY A 99 14.76 1.43 -2.08
C GLY A 99 14.48 0.25 -1.14
N TRP A 100 13.99 0.50 0.07
CA TRP A 100 13.54 -0.54 0.99
C TRP A 100 12.37 -1.35 0.43
N GLY A 101 11.41 -0.67 -0.20
CA GLY A 101 10.31 -1.32 -0.90
C GLY A 101 10.77 -2.25 -2.00
N LEU A 102 11.73 -1.83 -2.81
CA LEU A 102 12.35 -2.67 -3.85
C LEU A 102 13.09 -3.86 -3.23
N ALA A 103 13.82 -3.66 -2.14
CA ALA A 103 14.57 -4.72 -1.47
C ALA A 103 13.65 -5.86 -1.01
N TRP A 104 12.57 -5.56 -0.30
CA TRP A 104 11.64 -6.60 0.13
C TRP A 104 10.84 -7.20 -1.04
N SER A 105 10.52 -6.41 -2.07
CA SER A 105 9.86 -6.94 -3.28
C SER A 105 10.76 -7.94 -4.01
N LEU A 106 12.04 -7.63 -4.16
CA LEU A 106 13.02 -8.56 -4.74
C LEU A 106 13.18 -9.81 -3.89
N LEU A 107 13.20 -9.66 -2.56
CA LEU A 107 13.24 -10.81 -1.65
C LEU A 107 12.04 -11.74 -1.85
N LEU A 108 10.81 -11.20 -1.90
CA LEU A 108 9.60 -12.00 -2.05
C LEU A 108 9.52 -12.68 -3.42
N PHE A 109 9.62 -11.88 -4.49
CA PHE A 109 9.26 -12.36 -5.83
C PHE A 109 10.44 -13.01 -6.58
N LYS A 110 11.71 -12.68 -6.23
CA LYS A 110 12.89 -13.33 -6.80
C LYS A 110 13.59 -14.25 -5.81
N GLY A 111 13.74 -13.82 -4.54
CA GLY A 111 14.44 -14.61 -3.53
C GLY A 111 13.63 -15.82 -3.06
N LEU A 112 12.37 -15.63 -2.68
CA LEU A 112 11.48 -16.68 -2.21
C LEU A 112 10.66 -17.33 -3.35
N GLY A 113 10.77 -16.83 -4.58
CA GLY A 113 10.11 -17.39 -5.74
C GLY A 113 8.59 -17.23 -5.75
N TYR A 114 8.05 -16.21 -5.07
CA TYR A 114 6.60 -15.95 -5.12
C TYR A 114 6.19 -15.50 -6.52
N PRO A 115 4.94 -15.76 -6.95
CA PRO A 115 4.51 -15.49 -8.31
C PRO A 115 4.62 -14.00 -8.65
N MET A 116 5.06 -13.73 -9.87
CA MET A 116 5.11 -12.40 -10.47
C MET A 116 4.71 -12.53 -11.95
N GLN A 117 3.41 -12.41 -12.21
CA GLN A 117 2.81 -12.65 -13.52
C GLN A 117 2.84 -11.41 -14.43
N GLY A 118 2.87 -10.22 -13.83
CA GLY A 118 2.78 -8.94 -14.53
C GLY A 118 4.12 -8.22 -14.71
N SER A 119 4.05 -6.91 -14.79
CA SER A 119 5.17 -6.04 -15.10
C SER A 119 5.91 -5.56 -13.85
N TRP A 120 7.21 -5.86 -13.77
CA TRP A 120 8.10 -5.28 -12.76
C TRP A 120 8.15 -3.74 -12.82
N LEU A 121 8.05 -3.17 -14.02
CA LEU A 121 8.04 -1.72 -14.18
C LEU A 121 6.82 -1.10 -13.49
N VAL A 122 5.63 -1.65 -13.71
CA VAL A 122 4.38 -1.18 -13.09
C VAL A 122 4.46 -1.31 -11.56
N LEU A 123 4.93 -2.46 -11.06
CA LEU A 123 5.12 -2.67 -9.61
C LEU A 123 6.10 -1.67 -9.02
N THR A 124 7.25 -1.45 -9.67
CA THR A 124 8.32 -0.54 -9.22
C THR A 124 7.85 0.91 -9.19
N LEU A 125 7.16 1.37 -10.24
CA LEU A 125 6.61 2.73 -10.31
C LEU A 125 5.51 2.92 -9.26
N GLY A 126 4.62 1.95 -9.08
CA GLY A 126 3.59 1.97 -8.04
C GLY A 126 4.18 2.08 -6.64
N LEU A 127 5.26 1.32 -6.38
CA LEU A 127 5.98 1.36 -5.11
C LEU A 127 6.65 2.73 -4.85
N GLY A 128 7.26 3.33 -5.88
CA GLY A 128 7.85 4.66 -5.79
C GLY A 128 6.80 5.73 -5.48
N LEU A 129 5.65 5.65 -6.14
CA LEU A 129 4.55 6.57 -5.90
C LEU A 129 3.90 6.34 -4.52
N ALA A 130 3.77 5.09 -4.08
CA ALA A 130 3.32 4.76 -2.73
C ALA A 130 4.28 5.29 -1.66
N SER A 131 5.60 5.21 -1.90
CA SER A 131 6.60 5.83 -1.03
C SER A 131 6.41 7.34 -0.94
N ALA A 132 6.23 8.02 -2.07
CA ALA A 132 5.96 9.46 -2.12
C ALA A 132 4.67 9.82 -1.37
N ALA A 133 3.60 9.05 -1.56
CA ALA A 133 2.33 9.21 -0.87
C ALA A 133 2.47 9.07 0.65
N CYS A 134 3.16 8.04 1.12
CA CYS A 134 3.40 7.80 2.55
C CYS A 134 4.25 8.91 3.18
N VAL A 135 5.34 9.33 2.52
CA VAL A 135 6.18 10.45 2.97
C VAL A 135 5.38 11.74 3.03
N SER A 136 4.53 11.99 2.02
CA SER A 136 3.62 13.15 1.97
C SER A 136 2.68 13.19 3.18
N MET A 137 2.06 12.04 3.53
CA MET A 137 1.17 11.95 4.69
C MET A 137 1.91 12.21 6.00
N GLY A 138 3.12 11.67 6.16
CA GLY A 138 3.95 11.94 7.33
C GLY A 138 4.31 13.43 7.46
N ALA A 139 4.74 14.04 6.36
CA ALA A 139 5.02 15.46 6.28
C ALA A 139 3.77 16.32 6.56
N PHE A 140 2.61 15.93 6.08
CA PHE A 140 1.33 16.57 6.34
C PHE A 140 0.99 16.55 7.83
N PHE A 141 1.07 15.42 8.51
CA PHE A 141 0.75 15.31 9.94
C PHE A 141 1.64 16.24 10.77
N TYR A 142 2.94 16.25 10.52
CA TYR A 142 3.83 17.15 11.22
C TYR A 142 3.59 18.61 10.83
N GLY A 143 3.47 18.91 9.54
CA GLY A 143 3.28 20.28 9.03
C GLY A 143 2.05 20.99 9.60
N VAL A 144 0.98 20.22 9.88
CA VAL A 144 -0.26 20.75 10.48
C VAL A 144 -0.13 20.88 11.99
N ILE A 145 0.38 19.86 12.69
CA ILE A 145 0.39 19.79 14.15
C ILE A 145 1.58 20.51 14.76
N ARG A 146 2.76 20.45 14.12
CA ARG A 146 4.04 21.04 14.56
C ARG A 146 4.51 20.63 15.97
N ASP A 147 3.97 19.57 16.48
CA ASP A 147 4.43 18.90 17.69
C ASP A 147 4.79 17.46 17.32
N PRO A 148 6.06 17.04 17.47
CA PRO A 148 6.51 15.74 17.04
C PRO A 148 5.78 14.58 17.73
N ALA A 149 5.49 14.70 19.03
CA ALA A 149 4.86 13.64 19.80
C ALA A 149 3.40 13.43 19.38
N ARG A 150 2.66 14.53 19.22
CA ARG A 150 1.26 14.48 18.75
C ARG A 150 1.17 14.02 17.29
N ALA A 151 2.06 14.50 16.44
CA ALA A 151 2.10 14.07 15.04
C ALA A 151 2.43 12.58 14.92
N LEU A 152 3.33 12.06 15.76
CA LEU A 152 3.67 10.64 15.84
C LEU A 152 2.45 9.80 16.28
N SER A 153 1.71 10.24 17.30
CA SER A 153 0.50 9.57 17.77
C SER A 153 -0.57 9.51 16.67
N LEU A 154 -0.76 10.62 15.93
CA LEU A 154 -1.70 10.66 14.80
C LEU A 154 -1.25 9.75 13.65
N ALA A 155 0.05 9.77 13.30
CA ALA A 155 0.60 8.88 12.27
C ALA A 155 0.42 7.41 12.63
N GLY A 156 0.62 7.03 13.89
CA GLY A 156 0.35 5.70 14.40
C GLY A 156 -1.13 5.31 14.29
N ALA A 157 -2.03 6.17 14.76
CA ALA A 157 -3.47 5.93 14.67
C ALA A 157 -3.97 5.82 13.23
N TYR A 158 -3.37 6.57 12.30
CA TYR A 158 -3.69 6.53 10.88
C TYR A 158 -3.17 5.26 10.20
N THR A 159 -1.95 4.83 10.49
CA THR A 159 -1.30 3.72 9.78
C THR A 159 -1.61 2.35 10.37
N ALA A 160 -1.85 2.24 11.69
CA ALA A 160 -2.07 0.97 12.37
C ALA A 160 -3.25 0.16 11.80
N PRO A 161 -4.39 0.76 11.44
CA PRO A 161 -5.49 0.03 10.84
C PRO A 161 -5.20 -0.48 9.41
N GLY A 162 -4.10 -0.03 8.79
CA GLY A 162 -3.75 -0.38 7.41
C GLY A 162 -3.71 -1.88 7.17
N PHE A 163 -3.16 -2.67 8.11
CA PHE A 163 -3.12 -4.13 7.98
C PHE A 163 -4.53 -4.76 7.88
N ALA A 164 -5.48 -4.25 8.65
CA ALA A 164 -6.85 -4.77 8.63
C ALA A 164 -7.61 -4.35 7.36
N PHE A 165 -7.41 -3.11 6.88
CA PHE A 165 -8.23 -2.52 5.82
C PHE A 165 -7.59 -2.56 4.42
N MET A 166 -6.34 -2.99 4.26
CA MET A 166 -5.70 -3.02 2.93
C MET A 166 -6.30 -4.05 1.95
N GLY A 167 -7.24 -4.91 2.39
CA GLY A 167 -7.96 -5.82 1.51
C GLY A 167 -7.33 -7.21 1.35
N VAL A 168 -6.29 -7.53 2.13
CA VAL A 168 -5.65 -8.85 2.13
C VAL A 168 -6.22 -9.74 3.23
N THR A 169 -6.31 -9.23 4.46
CA THR A 169 -6.81 -9.97 5.62
C THR A 169 -8.32 -10.21 5.52
N PHE A 170 -9.06 -9.21 5.04
CA PHE A 170 -10.49 -9.29 4.79
C PHE A 170 -10.78 -8.86 3.35
N PRO A 171 -11.59 -9.63 2.59
CA PRO A 171 -11.99 -9.26 1.24
C PRO A 171 -12.72 -7.91 1.23
N VAL A 172 -12.38 -7.04 0.28
CA VAL A 172 -12.99 -5.70 0.15
C VAL A 172 -14.51 -5.78 -0.01
N SER A 173 -15.00 -6.82 -0.70
CA SER A 173 -16.43 -7.07 -0.90
C SER A 173 -17.20 -7.41 0.39
N ALA A 174 -16.49 -7.84 1.45
CA ALA A 174 -17.08 -8.14 2.75
C ALA A 174 -16.96 -6.97 3.75
N MET A 175 -16.32 -5.86 3.35
CA MET A 175 -16.17 -4.68 4.19
C MET A 175 -17.43 -3.82 4.11
N GLY A 176 -17.91 -3.33 5.28
CA GLY A 176 -18.94 -2.29 5.33
C GLY A 176 -18.40 -0.93 4.86
N ASP A 177 -19.32 0.01 4.56
CA ASP A 177 -19.01 1.32 3.96
C ASP A 177 -17.95 2.13 4.73
N VAL A 178 -17.99 2.12 6.06
CA VAL A 178 -17.02 2.82 6.91
C VAL A 178 -15.61 2.24 6.74
N ALA A 179 -15.48 0.91 6.64
CA ALA A 179 -14.21 0.25 6.45
C ALA A 179 -13.65 0.52 5.03
N GLN A 180 -14.51 0.52 4.01
CA GLN A 180 -14.13 0.87 2.64
C GLN A 180 -13.71 2.33 2.53
N PHE A 181 -14.42 3.26 3.19
CA PHE A 181 -14.01 4.66 3.26
C PHE A 181 -12.63 4.81 3.93
N TRP A 182 -12.42 4.17 5.10
CA TRP A 182 -11.11 4.21 5.76
C TRP A 182 -10.00 3.64 4.89
N ARG A 183 -10.27 2.52 4.22
CA ARG A 183 -9.37 1.90 3.25
C ARG A 183 -8.94 2.89 2.16
N SER A 184 -9.88 3.66 1.61
CA SER A 184 -9.60 4.63 0.55
C SER A 184 -8.67 5.77 1.00
N LEU A 185 -8.61 6.06 2.29
CA LEU A 185 -7.71 7.07 2.88
C LEU A 185 -6.29 6.56 3.14
N LEU A 186 -5.99 5.28 2.88
CA LEU A 186 -4.68 4.68 3.16
C LEU A 186 -3.90 4.45 1.85
N PRO A 187 -2.72 5.06 1.64
CA PRO A 187 -1.90 4.83 0.46
C PRO A 187 -1.59 3.36 0.22
N ILE A 188 -1.38 2.61 1.31
CA ILE A 188 -1.02 1.19 1.25
C ILE A 188 -2.11 0.34 0.61
N SER A 189 -3.37 0.68 0.79
CA SER A 189 -4.49 -0.07 0.23
C SER A 189 -4.47 -0.05 -1.30
N HIS A 190 -4.16 1.10 -1.88
CA HIS A 190 -4.02 1.27 -3.33
C HIS A 190 -2.78 0.57 -3.87
N TYR A 191 -1.66 0.65 -3.13
CA TYR A 191 -0.45 -0.06 -3.53
C TYR A 191 -0.62 -1.57 -3.47
N VAL A 192 -1.20 -2.12 -2.40
CA VAL A 192 -1.41 -3.57 -2.25
C VAL A 192 -2.34 -4.11 -3.32
N GLU A 193 -3.39 -3.37 -3.69
CA GLU A 193 -4.27 -3.73 -4.80
C GLU A 193 -3.50 -3.78 -6.14
N LEU A 194 -2.66 -2.79 -6.42
CA LEU A 194 -1.76 -2.79 -7.57
C LEU A 194 -0.79 -3.98 -7.51
N GLN A 195 -0.17 -4.22 -6.34
CA GLN A 195 0.74 -5.35 -6.14
C GLN A 195 0.05 -6.67 -6.45
N ILE A 196 -1.13 -6.95 -5.88
CA ILE A 196 -1.89 -8.18 -6.12
C ILE A 196 -2.25 -8.30 -7.60
N GLY A 197 -2.70 -7.19 -8.23
CA GLY A 197 -3.00 -7.14 -9.65
C GLY A 197 -1.82 -7.54 -10.53
N GLN A 198 -0.62 -7.08 -10.20
CA GLN A 198 0.59 -7.45 -10.95
C GLN A 198 1.10 -8.83 -10.60
N THR A 199 1.18 -9.17 -9.32
CA THR A 199 1.84 -10.42 -8.90
C THR A 199 0.99 -11.66 -9.18
N ASN A 200 -0.31 -11.61 -8.92
CA ASN A 200 -1.19 -12.76 -9.02
C ASN A 200 -1.93 -12.82 -10.37
N TYR A 201 -2.36 -11.67 -10.89
CA TYR A 201 -3.25 -11.61 -12.06
C TYR A 201 -2.58 -11.17 -13.36
N GLY A 202 -1.34 -10.66 -13.30
CA GLY A 202 -0.67 -10.15 -14.50
C GLY A 202 -1.44 -9.03 -15.21
N GLN A 203 -2.13 -8.19 -14.44
CA GLN A 203 -3.03 -7.16 -14.99
C GLN A 203 -2.29 -6.17 -15.91
N PRO A 204 -2.91 -5.72 -17.01
CA PRO A 204 -2.33 -4.70 -17.88
C PRO A 204 -2.20 -3.35 -17.16
N LEU A 205 -1.31 -2.48 -17.66
CA LEU A 205 -1.12 -1.14 -17.10
C LEU A 205 -2.41 -0.34 -16.95
N THR A 206 -3.33 -0.48 -17.91
CA THR A 206 -4.63 0.21 -17.90
C THR A 206 -5.46 -0.10 -16.65
N ALA A 207 -5.40 -1.33 -16.17
CA ALA A 207 -6.09 -1.75 -14.93
C ALA A 207 -5.41 -1.19 -13.66
N ALA A 208 -4.15 -0.80 -13.72
CA ALA A 208 -3.43 -0.19 -12.62
C ALA A 208 -3.58 1.34 -12.54
N LEU A 209 -4.08 2.01 -13.59
CA LEU A 209 -4.21 3.47 -13.65
C LEU A 209 -5.05 4.07 -12.50
N PRO A 210 -6.18 3.48 -12.07
CA PRO A 210 -6.94 4.00 -10.93
C PRO A 210 -6.11 4.07 -9.65
N GLN A 211 -5.29 3.05 -9.37
CA GLN A 211 -4.42 3.01 -8.19
C GLN A 211 -3.30 4.05 -8.28
N PHE A 212 -2.72 4.26 -9.46
CA PHE A 212 -1.77 5.36 -9.68
C PHE A 212 -2.42 6.72 -9.44
N GLY A 213 -3.63 6.93 -9.96
CA GLY A 213 -4.41 8.15 -9.73
C GLY A 213 -4.69 8.40 -8.25
N ALA A 214 -5.14 7.36 -7.55
CA ALA A 214 -5.39 7.45 -6.11
C ALA A 214 -4.10 7.79 -5.32
N LEU A 215 -2.98 7.13 -5.62
CA LEU A 215 -1.70 7.42 -4.96
C LEU A 215 -1.22 8.86 -5.22
N LEU A 216 -1.44 9.42 -6.41
CA LEU A 216 -1.13 10.82 -6.71
C LEU A 216 -1.94 11.79 -5.87
N LEU A 217 -3.21 11.48 -5.54
CA LEU A 217 -4.04 12.34 -4.70
C LEU A 217 -3.46 12.52 -3.28
N PHE A 218 -2.71 11.55 -2.77
CA PHE A 218 -2.01 11.66 -1.47
C PHE A 218 -0.85 12.67 -1.47
N LEU A 219 -0.50 13.25 -2.60
CA LEU A 219 0.45 14.37 -2.66
C LEU A 219 -0.24 15.72 -2.41
N LEU A 220 -1.57 15.81 -2.58
CA LEU A 220 -2.32 17.04 -2.36
C LEU A 220 -2.21 17.61 -0.93
N PRO A 221 -2.15 16.81 0.15
CA PRO A 221 -1.94 17.33 1.49
C PRO A 221 -0.68 18.19 1.65
N LEU A 222 0.35 18.01 0.80
CA LEU A 222 1.52 18.89 0.79
C LEU A 222 1.18 20.34 0.46
N LEU A 223 0.09 20.60 -0.27
CA LEU A 223 -0.39 21.96 -0.52
C LEU A 223 -0.72 22.71 0.79
N LEU A 224 -1.30 21.99 1.76
CA LEU A 224 -1.59 22.55 3.08
C LEU A 224 -0.31 22.83 3.86
N VAL A 225 0.67 21.92 3.75
CA VAL A 225 2.01 22.15 4.33
C VAL A 225 2.64 23.41 3.73
N VAL A 226 2.65 23.55 2.39
CA VAL A 226 3.18 24.72 1.70
C VAL A 226 2.52 26.01 2.18
N ARG A 227 1.18 26.04 2.19
CA ARG A 227 0.42 27.20 2.66
C ARG A 227 0.77 27.60 4.09
N ARG A 228 1.04 26.61 4.95
CA ARG A 228 1.37 26.85 6.36
C ARG A 228 2.75 27.47 6.55
N TYR A 229 3.72 27.13 5.68
CA TYR A 229 5.10 27.60 5.76
C TYR A 229 5.36 28.89 4.92
N GLN A 230 4.51 29.22 3.95
CA GLN A 230 4.68 30.43 3.12
C GLN A 230 4.79 31.76 3.90
N PRO A 231 3.95 32.05 4.94
CA PRO A 231 4.06 33.27 5.69
C PRO A 231 5.42 33.45 6.37
N GLN A 232 6.00 32.37 6.86
CA GLN A 232 7.31 32.37 7.53
C GLN A 232 8.45 32.65 6.53
N ALA A 233 8.36 32.08 5.31
CA ALA A 233 9.31 32.33 4.24
C ALA A 233 9.31 33.82 3.80
N HIS A 234 8.14 34.45 3.78
CA HIS A 234 8.04 35.90 3.48
C HIS A 234 8.65 36.75 4.58
N ALA A 235 8.38 36.45 5.85
CA ALA A 235 8.94 37.17 6.98
C ALA A 235 10.47 37.03 7.03
N ALA A 236 11.01 35.82 6.83
CA ALA A 236 12.46 35.62 6.80
C ALA A 236 13.14 36.39 5.68
N ARG A 237 12.55 36.46 4.48
CA ARG A 237 13.08 37.26 3.36
C ARG A 237 13.07 38.75 3.65
N GLN A 238 12.03 39.28 4.28
CA GLN A 238 11.94 40.69 4.64
C GLN A 238 13.00 41.10 5.67
N LEU A 239 13.33 40.22 6.61
CA LEU A 239 14.40 40.46 7.58
C LEU A 239 15.77 40.48 6.90
N ALA A 240 16.05 39.49 6.05
CA ALA A 240 17.30 39.39 5.31
C ALA A 240 17.56 40.59 4.36
N THR A 241 16.50 41.26 3.87
CA THR A 241 16.62 42.45 3.04
C THR A 241 16.76 43.74 3.86
N LYS A 242 16.51 43.69 5.19
CA LYS A 242 16.61 44.86 6.10
C LYS A 242 17.93 44.94 6.85
N GLU A 243 18.77 43.91 6.84
CA GLU A 243 20.13 43.97 7.34
C GLU A 243 21.04 44.48 6.20
N PRO A 244 21.32 45.80 6.07
CA PRO A 244 22.33 46.28 5.15
C PRO A 244 23.69 45.93 5.73
N GLU A 245 24.59 45.55 4.83
CA GLU A 245 26.02 45.33 5.08
C GLU A 245 26.59 46.37 6.05
N SER A 246 26.85 45.96 7.28
CA SER A 246 27.66 46.71 8.25
C SER A 246 29.07 46.15 8.29
#